data_a626cbb7db4f6a6ebe2ad15c7a61ab25
#
_entry.id   a626cbb7db4f6a6ebe2ad15c7a61ab25
#
_cell.length_a   1.000
_cell.length_b   1.000
_cell.length_c   1.000
_cell.angle_alpha   90.00
_cell.angle_beta   90.00
_cell.angle_gamma   90.00
#
_symmetry.space_group_name_H-M   'P 1'
#
loop_
_entity.id
_entity.type
_entity.pdbx_description
1 polymer ?
#
loop_
_entity_poly.entity_id
_entity_poly.type
_entity_poly.pdbx_seq_one_letter_code
_entity_poly.pdbx_strand_id
1 'polypeptide(L)'
;IGILLLVCSSFVLGQDKRPNILFIMSDDHAYQAISAYNDKLIQTPNIDKIAKEGILFSNASVTNSICAPSRATILTGKFSHINGKVDNIFPFDTTQMTFPQLFQKAGYQTAMFGKLQFVNNPKVFDDFLILPGQGHYINPKFIGKEKYTIITGYVTDVITDLTLNWFEEKRDASKPFLMMYLHKAPHRAW
;
A
#
# COMPACT_ATOMS: atom_id res chain seq x y z
N ILE A 1 -8.47 56.50 31.13
CA ILE A 1 -9.22 55.45 30.43
C ILE A 1 -8.22 54.75 29.51
N GLY A 2 -7.69 53.56 29.96
CA GLY A 2 -6.75 52.77 29.19
C GLY A 2 -7.53 51.79 28.33
N ILE A 3 -7.31 51.80 27.00
CA ILE A 3 -7.83 50.82 26.05
C ILE A 3 -6.89 49.61 26.01
N LEU A 4 -7.36 48.48 26.54
CA LEU A 4 -6.65 47.20 26.46
C LEU A 4 -6.93 46.56 25.09
N LEU A 5 -5.96 46.65 24.16
CA LEU A 5 -6.02 45.98 22.87
C LEU A 5 -5.73 44.48 23.10
N LEU A 6 -6.77 43.65 23.07
CA LEU A 6 -6.65 42.18 22.97
C LEU A 6 -6.21 41.84 21.56
N VAL A 7 -4.92 41.50 21.40
CA VAL A 7 -4.41 40.91 20.16
C VAL A 7 -4.76 39.44 20.17
N CYS A 8 -5.84 39.07 19.50
CA CYS A 8 -6.22 37.69 19.22
C CYS A 8 -5.25 37.14 18.16
N SER A 9 -4.16 36.48 18.58
CA SER A 9 -3.30 35.75 17.67
C SER A 9 -4.03 34.50 17.17
N SER A 10 -4.67 34.62 16.02
CA SER A 10 -5.19 33.47 15.28
C SER A 10 -4.00 32.62 14.84
N PHE A 11 -3.74 31.50 15.50
CA PHE A 11 -2.87 30.47 14.98
C PHE A 11 -3.53 29.93 13.71
N VAL A 12 -3.12 30.42 12.54
CA VAL A 12 -3.39 29.76 11.28
C VAL A 12 -2.56 28.48 11.30
N LEU A 13 -3.17 27.36 11.68
CA LEU A 13 -2.60 26.04 11.46
C LEU A 13 -2.47 25.88 9.93
N GLY A 14 -1.30 26.13 9.41
CA GLY A 14 -1.02 25.93 8.00
C GLY A 14 -1.31 24.47 7.68
N GLN A 15 -2.24 24.23 6.74
CA GLN A 15 -2.54 22.90 6.24
C GLN A 15 -1.22 22.29 5.74
N ASP A 16 -0.90 21.07 6.18
CA ASP A 16 0.28 20.35 5.71
C ASP A 16 0.18 20.18 4.18
N LYS A 17 1.10 20.81 3.44
CA LYS A 17 1.10 20.84 1.98
C LYS A 17 1.73 19.58 1.36
N ARG A 18 2.22 18.65 2.19
CA ARG A 18 2.79 17.39 1.69
C ARG A 18 1.70 16.52 1.08
N PRO A 19 1.95 15.88 -0.07
CA PRO A 19 0.93 15.08 -0.75
C PRO A 19 0.58 13.82 0.04
N ASN A 20 -0.67 13.41 -0.01
CA ASN A 20 -1.08 12.06 0.36
C ASN A 20 -0.60 11.07 -0.70
N ILE A 21 -0.21 9.87 -0.28
CA ILE A 21 0.32 8.83 -1.17
C ILE A 21 -0.54 7.58 -1.03
N LEU A 22 -1.14 7.18 -2.14
CA LEU A 22 -1.85 5.92 -2.27
C LEU A 22 -1.10 5.04 -3.28
N PHE A 23 -0.46 3.98 -2.79
CA PHE A 23 0.21 2.98 -3.60
C PHE A 23 -0.71 1.78 -3.82
N ILE A 24 -1.17 1.59 -5.05
CA ILE A 24 -2.05 0.47 -5.42
C ILE A 24 -1.26 -0.55 -6.22
N MET A 25 -1.37 -1.84 -5.88
CA MET A 25 -0.73 -2.91 -6.62
C MET A 25 -1.67 -4.11 -6.76
N SER A 26 -1.76 -4.64 -7.97
CA SER A 26 -2.32 -5.95 -8.29
C SER A 26 -1.20 -6.99 -8.42
N ASP A 27 -1.53 -8.28 -8.26
CA ASP A 27 -0.56 -9.38 -8.28
C ASP A 27 -0.75 -10.25 -9.52
N ASP A 28 0.34 -10.53 -10.24
CA ASP A 28 0.35 -11.25 -11.51
C ASP A 28 -0.60 -10.64 -12.57
N HIS A 29 -0.74 -9.32 -12.58
CA HIS A 29 -1.57 -8.61 -13.55
C HIS A 29 -0.75 -8.28 -14.79
N ALA A 30 -0.97 -9.02 -15.88
CA ALA A 30 -0.33 -8.77 -17.14
C ALA A 30 -0.73 -7.40 -17.71
N TYR A 31 0.23 -6.61 -18.18
CA TYR A 31 -0.05 -5.28 -18.75
C TYR A 31 -1.01 -5.34 -19.95
N GLN A 32 -1.01 -6.44 -20.71
CA GLN A 32 -1.95 -6.66 -21.81
C GLN A 32 -3.41 -6.77 -21.37
N ALA A 33 -3.66 -7.05 -20.10
CA ALA A 33 -5.00 -7.10 -19.49
C ALA A 33 -5.36 -5.78 -18.76
N ILE A 34 -4.71 -4.68 -19.12
CA ILE A 34 -5.05 -3.32 -18.69
C ILE A 34 -5.38 -2.54 -19.96
N SER A 35 -6.64 -2.08 -20.11
CA SER A 35 -7.11 -1.50 -21.39
C SER A 35 -6.40 -0.21 -21.79
N ALA A 36 -5.81 0.53 -20.85
CA ALA A 36 -4.93 1.66 -21.15
C ALA A 36 -3.69 1.29 -22.00
N TYR A 37 -3.22 0.04 -21.94
CA TYR A 37 -2.14 -0.47 -22.77
C TYR A 37 -2.63 -1.26 -23.98
N ASN A 38 -3.78 -1.98 -23.83
CA ASN A 38 -4.35 -2.82 -24.87
C ASN A 38 -5.82 -3.10 -24.60
N ASP A 39 -6.70 -2.53 -25.40
CA ASP A 39 -8.15 -2.56 -25.23
C ASP A 39 -8.83 -3.84 -25.81
N LYS A 40 -8.05 -4.80 -26.32
CA LYS A 40 -8.58 -5.98 -27.04
C LYS A 40 -9.01 -7.12 -26.12
N LEU A 41 -8.49 -7.21 -24.91
CA LEU A 41 -8.74 -8.35 -24.00
C LEU A 41 -9.83 -8.09 -23.00
N ILE A 42 -9.78 -6.96 -22.31
CA ILE A 42 -10.71 -6.59 -21.24
C ILE A 42 -10.74 -5.07 -21.10
N GLN A 43 -11.84 -4.55 -20.57
CA GLN A 43 -11.97 -3.13 -20.26
C GLN A 43 -11.68 -2.88 -18.78
N THR A 44 -10.79 -1.94 -18.47
CA THR A 44 -10.40 -1.55 -17.11
C THR A 44 -10.63 -0.04 -16.88
N PRO A 45 -11.87 0.44 -16.97
CA PRO A 45 -12.17 1.88 -17.08
C PRO A 45 -11.66 2.69 -15.87
N ASN A 46 -11.66 2.11 -14.67
CA ASN A 46 -11.18 2.80 -13.47
C ASN A 46 -9.65 2.90 -13.42
N ILE A 47 -8.93 1.88 -13.93
CA ILE A 47 -7.47 1.92 -14.06
C ILE A 47 -7.10 2.88 -15.19
N ASP A 48 -7.82 2.85 -16.30
CA ASP A 48 -7.60 3.72 -17.46
C ASP A 48 -7.81 5.21 -17.09
N LYS A 49 -8.72 5.49 -16.15
CA LYS A 49 -8.91 6.84 -15.64
C LYS A 49 -7.64 7.38 -14.97
N ILE A 50 -6.94 6.54 -14.20
CA ILE A 50 -5.65 6.91 -13.58
C ILE A 50 -4.62 7.23 -14.67
N ALA A 51 -4.54 6.40 -15.72
CA ALA A 51 -3.64 6.61 -16.83
C ALA A 51 -3.97 7.89 -17.61
N LYS A 52 -5.26 8.18 -17.82
CA LYS A 52 -5.74 9.35 -18.56
C LYS A 52 -5.53 10.67 -17.79
N GLU A 53 -5.71 10.65 -16.48
CA GLU A 53 -5.59 11.85 -15.62
C GLU A 53 -4.17 12.05 -15.07
N GLY A 54 -3.30 11.06 -15.23
CA GLY A 54 -1.92 11.05 -14.73
C GLY A 54 -0.87 10.75 -15.80
N ILE A 55 0.03 9.83 -15.50
CA ILE A 55 1.11 9.42 -16.40
C ILE A 55 1.03 7.92 -16.65
N LEU A 56 1.02 7.51 -17.90
CA LEU A 56 1.15 6.12 -18.35
C LEU A 56 2.60 5.82 -18.72
N PHE A 57 3.24 4.89 -17.98
CA PHE A 57 4.59 4.45 -18.28
C PHE A 57 4.57 3.31 -19.32
N SER A 58 5.01 3.58 -20.54
CA SER A 58 5.10 2.58 -21.61
C SER A 58 6.30 1.64 -21.48
N ASN A 59 7.34 2.10 -20.77
CA ASN A 59 8.57 1.34 -20.54
C ASN A 59 8.88 1.31 -19.04
N ALA A 60 8.28 0.35 -18.34
CA ALA A 60 8.57 0.07 -16.95
C ALA A 60 9.13 -1.35 -16.81
N SER A 61 10.09 -1.53 -15.93
CA SER A 61 10.69 -2.83 -15.66
C SER A 61 10.81 -3.08 -14.16
N VAL A 62 10.84 -4.35 -13.80
CA VAL A 62 11.00 -4.82 -12.44
C VAL A 62 12.35 -5.52 -12.28
N THR A 63 13.00 -5.35 -11.15
CA THR A 63 14.33 -5.89 -10.91
C THR A 63 14.35 -7.41 -10.71
N ASN A 64 13.26 -7.96 -10.14
CA ASN A 64 13.04 -9.39 -9.95
C ASN A 64 11.53 -9.64 -9.99
N SER A 65 11.06 -10.32 -11.05
CA SER A 65 9.64 -10.51 -11.36
C SER A 65 8.98 -11.66 -10.57
N ILE A 66 9.34 -11.83 -9.30
CA ILE A 66 8.73 -12.76 -8.36
C ILE A 66 8.12 -11.96 -7.20
N CYS A 67 6.98 -12.41 -6.67
CA CYS A 67 6.16 -11.66 -5.70
C CYS A 67 6.97 -11.06 -4.54
N ALA A 68 7.57 -11.87 -3.66
CA ALA A 68 8.26 -11.37 -2.49
C ALA A 68 9.54 -10.58 -2.80
N PRO A 69 10.40 -10.98 -3.75
CA PRO A 69 11.55 -10.19 -4.17
C PRO A 69 11.18 -8.81 -4.72
N SER A 70 10.17 -8.74 -5.60
CA SER A 70 9.66 -7.46 -6.13
C SER A 70 9.17 -6.54 -5.00
N ARG A 71 8.39 -7.09 -4.07
CA ARG A 71 7.85 -6.34 -2.92
C ARG A 71 8.95 -5.87 -1.96
N ALA A 72 9.99 -6.68 -1.75
CA ALA A 72 11.16 -6.30 -0.98
C ALA A 72 11.94 -5.15 -1.65
N THR A 73 12.10 -5.21 -2.97
CA THR A 73 12.70 -4.10 -3.74
C THR A 73 11.88 -2.82 -3.60
N ILE A 74 10.56 -2.90 -3.70
CA ILE A 74 9.67 -1.75 -3.50
C ILE A 74 9.85 -1.17 -2.09
N LEU A 75 9.84 -2.02 -1.05
CA LEU A 75 9.96 -1.55 0.33
C LEU A 75 11.32 -0.95 0.67
N THR A 76 12.41 -1.49 0.12
CA THR A 76 13.77 -1.12 0.51
C THR A 76 14.47 -0.18 -0.46
N GLY A 77 13.98 -0.06 -1.70
CA GLY A 77 14.68 0.62 -2.78
C GLY A 77 15.98 -0.07 -3.23
N LYS A 78 16.19 -1.35 -2.84
CA LYS A 78 17.42 -2.10 -3.11
C LYS A 78 17.14 -3.30 -4.02
N PHE A 79 18.08 -3.63 -4.90
CA PHE A 79 18.03 -4.87 -5.67
C PHE A 79 18.01 -6.10 -4.78
N SER A 80 17.43 -7.21 -5.25
CA SER A 80 17.24 -8.45 -4.49
C SER A 80 18.53 -9.04 -3.92
N HIS A 81 19.64 -8.94 -4.63
CA HIS A 81 20.94 -9.41 -4.14
C HIS A 81 21.53 -8.53 -3.02
N ILE A 82 21.05 -7.28 -2.87
CA ILE A 82 21.45 -6.37 -1.80
C ILE A 82 20.50 -6.48 -0.60
N ASN A 83 19.19 -6.57 -0.85
CA ASN A 83 18.20 -6.68 0.23
C ASN A 83 18.06 -8.13 0.76
N GLY A 84 18.70 -9.12 0.11
CA GLY A 84 18.72 -10.53 0.49
C GLY A 84 17.45 -11.31 0.19
N LYS A 85 16.39 -10.66 -0.31
CA LYS A 85 15.14 -11.32 -0.67
C LYS A 85 15.16 -11.74 -2.14
N VAL A 86 15.74 -12.91 -2.42
CA VAL A 86 15.98 -13.40 -3.79
C VAL A 86 14.88 -14.33 -4.30
N ASP A 87 14.04 -14.87 -3.42
CA ASP A 87 12.94 -15.80 -3.74
C ASP A 87 11.75 -15.65 -2.78
N ASN A 88 10.73 -16.50 -2.93
CA ASN A 88 9.54 -16.50 -2.06
C ASN A 88 9.72 -17.27 -0.74
N ILE A 89 10.84 -17.98 -0.55
CA ILE A 89 11.05 -18.93 0.55
C ILE A 89 11.84 -18.28 1.70
N PHE A 90 12.99 -17.66 1.38
CA PHE A 90 13.84 -17.04 2.41
C PHE A 90 13.11 -15.93 3.16
N PRO A 91 13.32 -15.77 4.47
CA PRO A 91 12.74 -14.68 5.22
C PRO A 91 13.27 -13.33 4.72
N PHE A 92 12.45 -12.29 4.90
CA PHE A 92 12.87 -10.92 4.68
C PHE A 92 13.64 -10.43 5.91
N ASP A 93 14.79 -9.78 5.72
CA ASP A 93 15.48 -9.12 6.82
C ASP A 93 14.73 -7.86 7.25
N THR A 94 13.98 -7.98 8.35
CA THR A 94 13.13 -6.92 8.91
C THR A 94 13.91 -5.81 9.61
N THR A 95 15.22 -5.93 9.74
CA THR A 95 16.08 -4.87 10.31
C THR A 95 16.41 -3.78 9.30
N GLN A 96 16.21 -4.08 8.01
CA GLN A 96 16.45 -3.11 6.94
C GLN A 96 15.50 -1.93 7.02
N MET A 97 16.02 -0.74 6.71
CA MET A 97 15.23 0.45 6.54
C MET A 97 14.29 0.28 5.33
N THR A 98 13.02 0.61 5.52
CA THR A 98 11.98 0.59 4.48
C THR A 98 11.40 1.97 4.28
N PHE A 99 10.87 2.25 3.08
CA PHE A 99 10.33 3.57 2.79
C PHE A 99 9.13 3.95 3.68
N PRO A 100 8.22 3.03 4.11
CA PRO A 100 7.18 3.40 5.08
C PRO A 100 7.74 3.96 6.39
N GLN A 101 8.85 3.42 6.89
CA GLN A 101 9.51 3.96 8.09
C GLN A 101 10.08 5.37 7.88
N LEU A 102 10.55 5.69 6.67
CA LEU A 102 11.00 7.04 6.32
C LEU A 102 9.81 8.02 6.29
N PHE A 103 8.67 7.58 5.76
CA PHE A 103 7.44 8.36 5.78
C PHE A 103 6.93 8.61 7.20
N GLN A 104 6.96 7.59 8.08
CA GLN A 104 6.62 7.77 9.50
C GLN A 104 7.54 8.80 10.18
N LYS A 105 8.86 8.72 9.95
CA LYS A 105 9.80 9.73 10.45
C LYS A 105 9.53 11.14 9.91
N ALA A 106 8.97 11.23 8.72
CA ALA A 106 8.52 12.49 8.13
C ALA A 106 7.13 12.93 8.60
N GLY A 107 6.50 12.24 9.55
CA GLY A 107 5.21 12.60 10.13
C GLY A 107 3.98 12.14 9.35
N TYR A 108 4.14 11.21 8.41
CA TYR A 108 3.01 10.58 7.72
C TYR A 108 2.36 9.52 8.61
N GLN A 109 1.05 9.40 8.54
CA GLN A 109 0.34 8.21 9.00
C GLN A 109 0.44 7.13 7.93
N THR A 110 0.81 5.90 8.31
CA THR A 110 1.07 4.81 7.36
C THR A 110 0.13 3.64 7.56
N ALA A 111 -0.43 3.12 6.46
CA ALA A 111 -1.27 1.94 6.51
C ALA A 111 -0.99 0.98 5.35
N MET A 112 -1.28 -0.31 5.57
CA MET A 112 -1.12 -1.36 4.57
C MET A 112 -2.19 -2.43 4.70
N PHE A 113 -2.92 -2.70 3.63
CA PHE A 113 -3.89 -3.78 3.56
C PHE A 113 -3.64 -4.67 2.35
N GLY A 114 -3.62 -5.99 2.59
CA GLY A 114 -3.52 -6.99 1.54
C GLY A 114 -2.26 -7.84 1.53
N LYS A 115 -1.75 -8.17 0.35
CA LYS A 115 -0.69 -9.16 0.16
C LYS A 115 0.71 -8.54 0.23
N LEU A 116 1.56 -9.04 1.12
CA LEU A 116 2.99 -8.72 1.17
C LEU A 116 3.87 -9.94 0.86
N GLN A 117 3.41 -11.12 1.24
CA GLN A 117 4.02 -12.43 0.94
C GLN A 117 5.42 -12.64 1.53
N PHE A 118 5.72 -12.05 2.65
CA PHE A 118 6.92 -12.41 3.38
C PHE A 118 6.62 -13.52 4.38
N VAL A 119 7.61 -14.39 4.62
CA VAL A 119 7.52 -15.41 5.68
C VAL A 119 7.42 -14.73 7.05
N ASN A 120 8.17 -13.66 7.23
CA ASN A 120 8.18 -12.78 8.39
C ASN A 120 7.82 -11.36 7.93
N ASN A 121 6.61 -10.92 8.16
CA ASN A 121 6.17 -9.59 7.71
C ASN A 121 6.78 -8.48 8.59
N PRO A 122 7.36 -7.43 7.99
CA PRO A 122 7.82 -6.28 8.72
C PRO A 122 6.63 -5.52 9.33
N LYS A 123 6.69 -5.24 10.63
CA LYS A 123 5.69 -4.44 11.34
C LYS A 123 6.04 -2.95 11.24
N VAL A 124 6.07 -2.42 10.03
CA VAL A 124 6.57 -1.07 9.72
C VAL A 124 5.47 -0.07 9.35
N PHE A 125 4.22 -0.41 9.62
CA PHE A 125 3.07 0.46 9.38
C PHE A 125 2.36 0.76 10.71
N ASP A 126 1.73 1.95 10.79
CA ASP A 126 0.90 2.30 11.94
C ASP A 126 -0.33 1.40 12.02
N ASP A 127 -0.97 1.12 10.87
CA ASP A 127 -2.08 0.19 10.73
C ASP A 127 -1.82 -0.82 9.62
N PHE A 128 -2.13 -2.09 9.87
CA PHE A 128 -2.01 -3.10 8.82
C PHE A 128 -2.86 -4.34 9.08
N LEU A 129 -3.31 -4.95 7.99
CA LEU A 129 -3.82 -6.32 7.92
C LEU A 129 -3.23 -7.00 6.68
N ILE A 130 -2.34 -7.96 6.90
CA ILE A 130 -1.52 -8.59 5.87
C ILE A 130 -1.97 -10.02 5.65
N LEU A 131 -2.17 -10.42 4.40
CA LEU A 131 -2.42 -11.80 4.03
C LEU A 131 -1.18 -12.67 4.30
N PRO A 132 -1.29 -13.77 5.06
CA PRO A 132 -0.18 -14.71 5.25
C PRO A 132 0.13 -15.44 3.95
N GLY A 133 1.39 -15.45 3.54
CA GLY A 133 1.84 -16.09 2.31
C GLY A 133 1.06 -15.60 1.08
N GLN A 134 0.48 -16.53 0.33
CA GLN A 134 -0.36 -16.22 -0.84
C GLN A 134 -1.76 -15.72 -0.48
N GLY A 135 -2.24 -15.98 0.74
CA GLY A 135 -3.61 -15.69 1.14
C GLY A 135 -4.65 -16.58 0.44
N HIS A 136 -5.89 -16.54 0.93
CA HIS A 136 -7.04 -17.22 0.33
C HIS A 136 -7.98 -16.19 -0.29
N TYR A 137 -8.67 -16.56 -1.37
CA TYR A 137 -9.66 -15.69 -1.99
C TYR A 137 -10.95 -15.60 -1.19
N ILE A 138 -11.37 -16.71 -0.57
CA ILE A 138 -12.61 -16.78 0.20
C ILE A 138 -12.26 -16.81 1.70
N ASN A 139 -12.95 -16.00 2.48
CA ASN A 139 -12.78 -15.87 3.93
C ASN A 139 -11.31 -15.73 4.34
N PRO A 140 -10.63 -14.69 3.82
CA PRO A 140 -9.19 -14.52 4.01
C PRO A 140 -8.83 -14.35 5.48
N LYS A 141 -7.73 -14.99 5.86
CA LYS A 141 -7.05 -14.76 7.14
C LYS A 141 -6.07 -13.62 6.98
N PHE A 142 -6.03 -12.73 7.94
CA PHE A 142 -5.07 -11.61 7.99
C PHE A 142 -4.21 -11.67 9.25
N ILE A 143 -3.00 -11.17 9.13
CA ILE A 143 -2.09 -10.90 10.24
C ILE A 143 -2.19 -9.41 10.58
N GLY A 144 -2.60 -9.09 11.79
CA GLY A 144 -2.58 -7.74 12.35
C GLY A 144 -1.46 -7.56 13.38
N LYS A 145 -1.53 -6.48 14.15
CA LYS A 145 -0.55 -6.16 15.19
C LYS A 145 -0.45 -7.23 16.27
N GLU A 146 -1.59 -7.72 16.75
CA GLU A 146 -1.67 -8.59 17.92
C GLU A 146 -2.12 -10.02 17.59
N LYS A 147 -2.94 -10.20 16.57
CA LYS A 147 -3.60 -11.47 16.28
C LYS A 147 -3.89 -11.69 14.81
N TYR A 148 -4.20 -12.94 14.49
CA TYR A 148 -4.85 -13.30 13.24
C TYR A 148 -6.34 -12.98 13.29
N THR A 149 -6.87 -12.51 12.17
CA THR A 149 -8.30 -12.26 11.99
C THR A 149 -8.77 -12.92 10.70
N ILE A 150 -9.87 -13.67 10.74
CA ILE A 150 -10.55 -14.18 9.55
C ILE A 150 -11.71 -13.24 9.27
N ILE A 151 -11.82 -12.78 8.03
CA ILE A 151 -12.90 -11.90 7.59
C ILE A 151 -13.68 -12.64 6.53
N THR A 152 -14.99 -12.76 6.73
CA THR A 152 -15.88 -13.42 5.75
C THR A 152 -16.03 -12.57 4.51
N GLY A 153 -15.90 -13.21 3.34
CA GLY A 153 -16.11 -12.55 2.06
C GLY A 153 -15.03 -12.90 1.03
N TYR A 154 -15.11 -12.25 -0.12
CA TYR A 154 -14.13 -12.34 -1.20
C TYR A 154 -12.97 -11.38 -0.93
N VAL A 155 -11.75 -11.84 -1.04
CA VAL A 155 -10.56 -11.11 -0.59
C VAL A 155 -10.39 -9.72 -1.23
N THR A 156 -10.78 -9.56 -2.50
CA THR A 156 -10.69 -8.28 -3.20
C THR A 156 -11.62 -7.24 -2.56
N ASP A 157 -12.87 -7.64 -2.28
CA ASP A 157 -13.85 -6.79 -1.61
C ASP A 157 -13.42 -6.49 -0.18
N VAL A 158 -13.00 -7.53 0.57
CA VAL A 158 -12.52 -7.38 1.96
C VAL A 158 -11.35 -6.40 2.06
N ILE A 159 -10.36 -6.49 1.16
CA ILE A 159 -9.22 -5.54 1.18
C ILE A 159 -9.68 -4.13 0.81
N THR A 160 -10.64 -4.01 -0.09
CA THR A 160 -11.25 -2.73 -0.48
C THR A 160 -11.98 -2.11 0.72
N ASP A 161 -12.86 -2.86 1.37
CA ASP A 161 -13.62 -2.40 2.53
C ASP A 161 -12.71 -2.00 3.71
N LEU A 162 -11.65 -2.77 3.96
CA LEU A 162 -10.65 -2.43 4.97
C LEU A 162 -9.96 -1.10 4.66
N THR A 163 -9.66 -0.87 3.40
CA THR A 163 -9.01 0.37 2.95
C THR A 163 -9.95 1.57 3.06
N LEU A 164 -11.19 1.44 2.62
CA LEU A 164 -12.22 2.48 2.72
C LEU A 164 -12.54 2.81 4.18
N ASN A 165 -12.74 1.78 5.01
CA ASN A 165 -12.99 1.97 6.44
C ASN A 165 -11.82 2.67 7.16
N TRP A 166 -10.57 2.40 6.73
CA TRP A 166 -9.44 3.12 7.29
C TRP A 166 -9.49 4.61 6.94
N PHE A 167 -9.87 4.99 5.73
CA PHE A 167 -10.03 6.38 5.33
C PHE A 167 -11.14 7.09 6.09
N GLU A 168 -12.23 6.39 6.39
CA GLU A 168 -13.41 6.94 7.05
C GLU A 168 -13.24 7.03 8.57
N GLU A 169 -12.66 6.00 9.21
CA GLU A 169 -12.72 5.84 10.67
C GLU A 169 -11.37 6.00 11.38
N LYS A 170 -10.24 5.81 10.68
CA LYS A 170 -8.92 5.74 11.34
C LYS A 170 -7.93 6.78 10.89
N ARG A 171 -8.17 7.37 9.73
CA ARG A 171 -7.27 8.37 9.18
C ARG A 171 -7.29 9.64 10.04
N ASP A 172 -6.10 10.10 10.44
CA ASP A 172 -5.92 11.44 11.02
C ASP A 172 -5.86 12.48 9.88
N ALA A 173 -6.95 13.24 9.73
CA ALA A 173 -7.06 14.25 8.66
C ALA A 173 -6.05 15.41 8.80
N SER A 174 -5.41 15.56 9.96
CA SER A 174 -4.39 16.59 10.21
C SER A 174 -3.01 16.20 9.67
N LYS A 175 -2.81 14.93 9.26
CA LYS A 175 -1.55 14.39 8.76
C LYS A 175 -1.66 13.95 7.32
N PRO A 176 -0.58 14.05 6.53
CA PRO A 176 -0.49 13.33 5.27
C PRO A 176 -0.41 11.83 5.53
N PHE A 177 -0.84 11.01 4.58
CA PHE A 177 -0.79 9.56 4.71
C PHE A 177 0.01 8.89 3.60
N LEU A 178 0.55 7.71 3.93
CA LEU A 178 1.00 6.69 3.00
C LEU A 178 0.14 5.44 3.18
N MET A 179 -0.65 5.10 2.18
CA MET A 179 -1.45 3.87 2.12
C MET A 179 -0.87 2.92 1.08
N MET A 180 -0.55 1.68 1.47
CA MET A 180 -0.24 0.59 0.55
C MET A 180 -1.47 -0.34 0.43
N TYR A 181 -2.12 -0.31 -0.72
CA TYR A 181 -3.33 -1.05 -1.05
C TYR A 181 -2.96 -2.17 -2.03
N LEU A 182 -2.73 -3.37 -1.49
CA LEU A 182 -2.04 -4.47 -2.19
C LEU A 182 -2.96 -5.66 -2.40
N HIS A 183 -3.56 -5.75 -3.58
CA HIS A 183 -4.43 -6.86 -3.94
C HIS A 183 -3.69 -8.19 -4.15
N LYS A 184 -4.38 -9.30 -3.87
CA LYS A 184 -3.99 -10.64 -4.31
C LYS A 184 -4.39 -10.87 -5.77
N ALA A 185 -5.52 -10.33 -6.21
CA ALA A 185 -6.02 -10.47 -7.56
C ALA A 185 -5.13 -9.77 -8.60
N PRO A 186 -5.03 -10.28 -9.85
CA PRO A 186 -5.63 -11.51 -10.36
C PRO A 186 -4.75 -12.77 -10.26
N HIS A 187 -3.81 -12.84 -9.30
CA HIS A 187 -2.98 -14.02 -9.10
C HIS A 187 -3.81 -15.31 -9.09
N ARG A 188 -3.31 -16.36 -9.72
CA ARG A 188 -4.00 -17.68 -9.85
C ARG A 188 -4.53 -18.26 -8.54
N ALA A 189 -5.36 -19.33 -8.67
CA ALA A 189 -6.02 -20.06 -7.60
C ALA A 189 -7.10 -19.21 -6.87
N TRP A 190 -7.98 -18.60 -7.68
CA TRP A 190 -9.18 -17.90 -7.24
C TRP A 190 -10.43 -18.78 -7.31
#